data_a5ad97afdcfff9a83d0efcec02f0019f
#
_entry.id   a5ad97afdcfff9a83d0efcec02f0019f
#
_cell.length_a   1.000
_cell.length_b   1.000
_cell.length_c   1.000
_cell.angle_alpha   90.00
_cell.angle_beta   90.00
_cell.angle_gamma   90.00
#
_symmetry.space_group_name_H-M   'P 1'
#
loop_
_entity.id
_entity.type
_entity.pdbx_description
1 polymer ?
#
loop_
_entity_poly.entity_id
_entity_poly.type
_entity_poly.pdbx_seq_one_letter_code
_entity_poly.pdbx_strand_id
1 'polypeptide(L)'
;MNKTTTTLFLTLGVLAGIMGIEHGIGEVLEGYRPTDSVFILSWPDTPFFEIMSGEPAMTIIPNYLVTGLLAIFFSCVFLVVLLKPSPDRKAIIVLFTLLIFMLLAGGGFGPPILGMIVVLIALKRNSPLKIWSKLPSKVHSVLSMLWPWSFGLCLIGWLMLFPGAALIVFFTGMDSALLMIIPIIIAFGFIPITLLLGFSRDILKRKSEPLNLS
;
A
#
# COMPACT_ATOMS: atom_id res chain seq x y z
N MET A 1 -21.42 -7.27 -0.97
CA MET A 1 -20.16 -6.54 -0.77
C MET A 1 -19.32 -6.63 -2.05
N ASN A 2 -18.73 -5.56 -2.53
CA ASN A 2 -17.91 -5.56 -3.75
C ASN A 2 -16.61 -6.35 -3.54
N LYS A 3 -16.63 -7.65 -3.86
CA LYS A 3 -15.54 -8.59 -3.58
C LYS A 3 -14.21 -8.13 -4.19
N THR A 4 -14.22 -7.65 -5.44
CA THR A 4 -13.02 -7.26 -6.18
C THR A 4 -12.36 -6.02 -5.58
N THR A 5 -13.15 -4.98 -5.31
CA THR A 5 -12.66 -3.76 -4.67
C THR A 5 -12.18 -4.03 -3.25
N THR A 6 -12.84 -4.94 -2.52
CA THR A 6 -12.40 -5.38 -1.19
C THR A 6 -11.06 -6.13 -1.24
N THR A 7 -10.87 -7.00 -2.25
CA THR A 7 -9.59 -7.69 -2.45
C THR A 7 -8.46 -6.67 -2.64
N LEU A 8 -8.65 -5.69 -3.54
CA LEU A 8 -7.65 -4.64 -3.76
C LEU A 8 -7.33 -3.87 -2.46
N PHE A 9 -8.38 -3.44 -1.74
CA PHE A 9 -8.25 -2.76 -0.45
C PHE A 9 -7.44 -3.56 0.57
N LEU A 10 -7.78 -4.83 0.78
CA LEU A 10 -7.10 -5.67 1.77
C LEU A 10 -5.66 -5.97 1.36
N THR A 11 -5.43 -6.32 0.09
CA THR A 11 -4.08 -6.71 -0.37
C THR A 11 -3.11 -5.54 -0.28
N LEU A 12 -3.47 -4.37 -0.81
CA LEU A 12 -2.61 -3.19 -0.75
C LEU A 12 -2.48 -2.64 0.68
N GLY A 13 -3.54 -2.75 1.49
CA GLY A 13 -3.47 -2.34 2.89
C GLY A 13 -2.56 -3.23 3.73
N VAL A 14 -2.61 -4.55 3.53
CA VAL A 14 -1.69 -5.48 4.20
C VAL A 14 -0.25 -5.19 3.78
N LEU A 15 -0.01 -4.95 2.50
CA LEU A 15 1.31 -4.58 1.99
C LEU A 15 1.82 -3.30 2.65
N ALA A 16 1.01 -2.25 2.73
CA ALA A 16 1.36 -1.00 3.41
C ALA A 16 1.73 -1.23 4.89
N GLY A 17 0.97 -2.06 5.60
CA GLY A 17 1.28 -2.37 7.00
C GLY A 17 2.58 -3.15 7.18
N ILE A 18 2.85 -4.13 6.31
CA ILE A 18 4.10 -4.92 6.34
C ILE A 18 5.31 -4.04 6.05
N MET A 19 5.24 -3.18 5.02
CA MET A 19 6.32 -2.26 4.68
C MET A 19 6.57 -1.24 5.80
N GLY A 20 5.52 -0.77 6.50
CA GLY A 20 5.69 0.10 7.68
C GLY A 20 6.37 -0.60 8.86
N ILE A 21 6.14 -1.91 9.05
CA ILE A 21 6.88 -2.72 10.04
C ILE A 21 8.33 -2.84 9.63
N GLU A 22 8.60 -3.08 8.37
CA GLU A 22 9.96 -3.22 7.81
C GLU A 22 10.78 -1.94 8.04
N HIS A 23 10.26 -0.76 7.71
CA HIS A 23 10.91 0.52 8.03
C HIS A 23 11.22 0.64 9.51
N GLY A 24 10.24 0.34 10.37
CA GLY A 24 10.43 0.40 11.83
C GLY A 24 11.51 -0.57 12.32
N ILE A 25 11.68 -1.74 11.71
CA ILE A 25 12.76 -2.67 12.03
C ILE A 25 14.12 -2.04 11.70
N GLY A 26 14.25 -1.42 10.51
CA GLY A 26 15.48 -0.71 10.12
C GLY A 26 15.90 0.33 11.14
N GLU A 27 14.96 1.13 11.61
CA GLU A 27 15.21 2.15 12.62
C GLU A 27 15.55 1.57 14.00
N VAL A 28 14.89 0.49 14.43
CA VAL A 28 15.20 -0.20 15.69
C VAL A 28 16.63 -0.73 15.69
N LEU A 29 17.11 -1.23 14.55
CA LEU A 29 18.49 -1.75 14.40
C LEU A 29 19.55 -0.66 14.51
N GLU A 30 19.20 0.62 14.23
CA GLU A 30 20.07 1.78 14.47
C GLU A 30 20.33 2.03 15.97
N GLY A 31 19.51 1.45 16.85
CA GLY A 31 19.67 1.49 18.29
C GLY A 31 19.25 2.81 18.93
N TYR A 32 19.61 2.96 20.21
CA TYR A 32 19.27 4.15 21.00
C TYR A 32 20.24 5.29 20.71
N ARG A 33 20.01 5.97 19.57
CA ARG A 33 20.78 7.15 19.17
C ARG A 33 19.86 8.28 18.69
N PRO A 34 20.29 9.56 18.80
CA PRO A 34 19.49 10.68 18.28
C PRO A 34 19.39 10.59 16.75
N THR A 35 18.26 11.09 16.22
CA THR A 35 18.11 11.33 14.77
C THR A 35 18.78 12.66 14.41
N ASP A 36 19.42 12.73 13.24
CA ASP A 36 20.13 13.93 12.80
C ASP A 36 19.18 15.04 12.34
N SER A 37 17.98 14.67 11.88
CA SER A 37 16.96 15.60 11.40
C SER A 37 15.55 14.95 11.46
N VAL A 38 14.54 15.72 11.03
CA VAL A 38 13.16 15.22 10.84
C VAL A 38 13.08 14.22 9.68
N PHE A 39 13.94 14.38 8.67
CA PHE A 39 14.09 13.42 7.57
C PHE A 39 15.25 12.51 7.88
N ILE A 40 14.97 11.22 7.98
CA ILE A 40 15.93 10.18 8.34
C ILE A 40 16.06 9.15 7.22
N LEU A 41 17.10 8.35 7.29
CA LEU A 41 17.29 7.19 6.43
C LEU A 41 17.19 5.94 7.30
N SER A 42 16.29 5.05 6.96
CA SER A 42 16.25 3.69 7.53
C SER A 42 17.21 2.80 6.73
N TRP A 43 17.92 1.90 7.39
CA TRP A 43 18.88 0.99 6.77
C TRP A 43 20.08 1.69 6.04
N PRO A 44 20.69 2.78 6.57
CA PRO A 44 21.62 3.61 5.81
C PRO A 44 22.90 2.87 5.37
N ASP A 45 23.39 1.92 6.16
CA ASP A 45 24.66 1.20 5.93
C ASP A 45 24.44 -0.27 5.53
N THR A 46 23.23 -0.63 5.11
CA THR A 46 22.92 -2.00 4.74
C THR A 46 23.16 -2.22 3.25
N PRO A 47 24.02 -3.18 2.84
CA PRO A 47 24.30 -3.45 1.42
C PRO A 47 23.05 -3.74 0.59
N PHE A 48 22.01 -4.25 1.22
CA PHE A 48 20.72 -4.54 0.61
C PHE A 48 19.97 -3.28 0.13
N PHE A 49 20.18 -2.13 0.81
CA PHE A 49 19.58 -0.85 0.49
C PHE A 49 20.59 0.21 -0.03
N GLU A 50 21.82 -0.22 -0.34
CA GLU A 50 22.91 0.65 -0.75
C GLU A 50 22.57 1.53 -1.95
N ILE A 51 21.84 0.98 -2.93
CA ILE A 51 21.38 1.71 -4.13
C ILE A 51 20.51 2.93 -3.80
N MET A 52 19.81 2.92 -2.67
CA MET A 52 18.96 4.03 -2.22
C MET A 52 19.66 4.88 -1.14
N SER A 53 20.88 4.52 -0.76
CA SER A 53 21.56 5.10 0.42
C SER A 53 20.68 5.03 1.68
N GLY A 54 19.91 3.93 1.83
CA GLY A 54 18.88 3.77 2.83
C GLY A 54 17.48 4.15 2.32
N GLU A 55 16.47 3.86 3.10
CA GLU A 55 15.08 4.20 2.78
C GLU A 55 14.66 5.50 3.47
N PRO A 56 14.21 6.52 2.71
CA PRO A 56 13.81 7.79 3.29
C PRO A 56 12.56 7.67 4.16
N ALA A 57 12.61 8.21 5.36
CA ALA A 57 11.51 8.26 6.31
C ALA A 57 11.43 9.65 6.97
N MET A 58 10.32 9.91 7.66
CA MET A 58 10.13 11.13 8.43
C MET A 58 9.77 10.80 9.87
N THR A 59 10.41 11.46 10.82
CA THR A 59 10.06 11.34 12.23
C THR A 59 10.12 12.68 12.96
N ILE A 60 9.17 12.89 13.86
CA ILE A 60 9.21 14.00 14.82
C ILE A 60 9.84 13.57 16.16
N ILE A 61 10.27 12.33 16.28
CA ILE A 61 10.81 11.73 17.48
C ILE A 61 12.33 11.67 17.34
N PRO A 62 13.10 12.39 18.17
CA PRO A 62 14.54 12.54 17.99
C PRO A 62 15.33 11.33 18.51
N ASN A 63 14.87 10.10 18.24
CA ASN A 63 15.55 8.87 18.64
C ASN A 63 15.14 7.69 17.75
N TYR A 64 16.13 7.04 17.11
CA TYR A 64 15.89 5.94 16.17
C TYR A 64 15.15 4.74 16.78
N LEU A 65 15.57 4.26 17.97
CA LEU A 65 14.91 3.12 18.62
C LEU A 65 13.45 3.42 18.93
N VAL A 66 13.17 4.61 19.47
CA VAL A 66 11.81 4.99 19.87
C VAL A 66 10.92 5.16 18.65
N THR A 67 11.41 5.83 17.60
CA THR A 67 10.63 6.04 16.37
C THR A 67 10.35 4.70 15.70
N GLY A 68 11.33 3.79 15.59
CA GLY A 68 11.14 2.47 15.00
C GLY A 68 10.13 1.59 15.76
N LEU A 69 10.20 1.58 17.10
CA LEU A 69 9.20 0.87 17.91
C LEU A 69 7.78 1.40 17.70
N LEU A 70 7.63 2.74 17.57
CA LEU A 70 6.34 3.35 17.29
C LEU A 70 5.85 3.09 15.86
N ALA A 71 6.74 3.10 14.87
CA ALA A 71 6.41 2.71 13.50
C ALA A 71 5.86 1.28 13.44
N ILE A 72 6.55 0.32 14.09
CA ILE A 72 6.08 -1.07 14.20
C ILE A 72 4.73 -1.14 14.91
N PHE A 73 4.58 -0.45 16.04
CA PHE A 73 3.35 -0.45 16.81
C PHE A 73 2.16 0.07 16.00
N PHE A 74 2.29 1.25 15.35
CA PHE A 74 1.21 1.82 14.55
C PHE A 74 0.89 0.97 13.33
N SER A 75 1.89 0.35 12.70
CA SER A 75 1.71 -0.58 11.58
C SER A 75 0.95 -1.84 12.00
N CYS A 76 1.28 -2.42 13.14
CA CYS A 76 0.56 -3.58 13.69
C CYS A 76 -0.90 -3.23 14.03
N VAL A 77 -1.14 -2.10 14.69
CA VAL A 77 -2.50 -1.64 15.01
C VAL A 77 -3.29 -1.35 13.72
N PHE A 78 -2.64 -0.74 12.72
CA PHE A 78 -3.24 -0.52 11.40
C PHE A 78 -3.68 -1.84 10.76
N LEU A 79 -2.83 -2.87 10.76
CA LEU A 79 -3.18 -4.20 10.22
C LEU A 79 -4.37 -4.83 10.97
N VAL A 80 -4.39 -4.75 12.30
CA VAL A 80 -5.50 -5.28 13.11
C VAL A 80 -6.81 -4.57 12.77
N VAL A 81 -6.81 -3.26 12.61
CA VAL A 81 -8.02 -2.50 12.25
C VAL A 81 -8.41 -2.73 10.80
N LEU A 82 -7.45 -2.83 9.86
CA LEU A 82 -7.67 -3.10 8.44
C LEU A 82 -8.39 -4.43 8.22
N LEU A 83 -7.99 -5.47 8.95
CA LEU A 83 -8.50 -6.83 8.80
C LEU A 83 -9.87 -7.04 9.44
N LYS A 84 -10.44 -6.05 10.12
CA LYS A 84 -11.81 -6.14 10.64
C LYS A 84 -12.82 -6.34 9.49
N PRO A 85 -13.74 -7.28 9.64
CA PRO A 85 -14.83 -7.45 8.67
C PRO A 85 -15.63 -6.15 8.53
N SER A 86 -15.73 -5.64 7.30
CA SER A 86 -16.54 -4.44 6.98
C SER A 86 -16.24 -3.21 7.85
N PRO A 87 -15.07 -2.57 7.68
CA PRO A 87 -14.74 -1.38 8.45
C PRO A 87 -15.81 -0.30 8.25
N ASP A 88 -16.36 0.17 9.36
CA ASP A 88 -17.30 1.28 9.42
C ASP A 88 -16.59 2.63 9.24
N ARG A 89 -17.35 3.72 9.27
CA ARG A 89 -16.77 5.06 9.12
C ARG A 89 -15.77 5.39 10.23
N LYS A 90 -15.98 4.89 11.46
CA LYS A 90 -15.05 5.10 12.57
C LYS A 90 -13.74 4.37 12.34
N ALA A 91 -13.80 3.10 11.91
CA ALA A 91 -12.62 2.33 11.56
C ALA A 91 -11.80 2.99 10.42
N ILE A 92 -12.47 3.58 9.42
CA ILE A 92 -11.82 4.32 8.34
C ILE A 92 -11.06 5.55 8.88
N ILE A 93 -11.66 6.30 9.81
CA ILE A 93 -10.99 7.45 10.46
C ILE A 93 -9.78 6.97 11.26
N VAL A 94 -9.94 5.89 12.04
CA VAL A 94 -8.84 5.30 12.81
C VAL A 94 -7.69 4.87 11.90
N LEU A 95 -7.99 4.16 10.80
CA LEU A 95 -6.98 3.76 9.81
C LEU A 95 -6.21 4.97 9.27
N PHE A 96 -6.91 6.03 8.89
CA PHE A 96 -6.28 7.25 8.37
C PHE A 96 -5.39 7.93 9.43
N THR A 97 -5.84 8.00 10.68
CA THR A 97 -5.07 8.56 11.80
C THR A 97 -3.81 7.74 12.07
N LEU A 98 -3.91 6.40 12.04
CA LEU A 98 -2.76 5.51 12.21
C LEU A 98 -1.71 5.70 11.12
N LEU A 99 -2.12 5.93 9.87
CA LEU A 99 -1.20 6.21 8.77
C LEU A 99 -0.46 7.55 8.94
N ILE A 100 -1.12 8.56 9.50
CA ILE A 100 -0.44 9.82 9.86
C ILE A 100 0.60 9.55 10.95
N PHE A 101 0.27 8.78 11.99
CA PHE A 101 1.23 8.42 13.02
C PHE A 101 2.39 7.56 12.49
N MET A 102 2.12 6.60 11.58
CA MET A 102 3.17 5.86 10.89
C MET A 102 4.12 6.81 10.14
N LEU A 103 3.59 7.78 9.39
CA LEU A 103 4.39 8.75 8.65
C LEU A 103 5.28 9.58 9.59
N LEU A 104 4.72 10.05 10.71
CA LEU A 104 5.42 10.91 11.68
C LEU A 104 6.35 10.14 12.62
N ALA A 105 6.27 8.84 12.65
CA ALA A 105 7.07 7.96 13.49
C ALA A 105 8.07 7.10 12.70
N GLY A 106 8.48 7.51 11.51
CA GLY A 106 9.51 6.81 10.76
C GLY A 106 9.02 5.60 9.95
N GLY A 107 7.73 5.41 9.75
CA GLY A 107 7.19 4.30 8.95
C GLY A 107 7.39 4.45 7.44
N GLY A 108 8.40 5.18 6.99
CA GLY A 108 8.69 5.47 5.60
C GLY A 108 7.71 6.47 4.97
N PHE A 109 7.91 6.78 3.67
CA PHE A 109 6.94 7.56 2.88
C PHE A 109 5.97 6.66 2.10
N GLY A 110 6.50 5.59 1.49
CA GLY A 110 5.73 4.67 0.66
C GLY A 110 4.55 4.03 1.38
N PRO A 111 4.77 3.37 2.54
CA PRO A 111 3.74 2.64 3.25
C PRO A 111 2.56 3.50 3.70
N PRO A 112 2.74 4.67 4.37
CA PRO A 112 1.62 5.53 4.75
C PRO A 112 0.88 6.11 3.54
N ILE A 113 1.57 6.51 2.47
CA ILE A 113 0.93 7.03 1.25
C ILE A 113 0.08 5.95 0.58
N LEU A 114 0.62 4.73 0.43
CA LEU A 114 -0.14 3.59 -0.07
C LEU A 114 -1.38 3.34 0.80
N GLY A 115 -1.20 3.30 2.11
CA GLY A 115 -2.30 3.12 3.07
C GLY A 115 -3.38 4.20 2.94
N MET A 116 -3.02 5.49 2.77
CA MET A 116 -3.98 6.57 2.55
C MET A 116 -4.80 6.36 1.28
N ILE A 117 -4.16 5.97 0.17
CA ILE A 117 -4.85 5.62 -1.08
C ILE A 117 -5.82 4.45 -0.84
N VAL A 118 -5.38 3.43 -0.11
CA VAL A 118 -6.21 2.26 0.25
C VAL A 118 -7.44 2.67 1.07
N VAL A 119 -7.28 3.57 2.03
CA VAL A 119 -8.41 4.11 2.83
C VAL A 119 -9.39 4.88 1.95
N LEU A 120 -8.92 5.66 0.96
CA LEU A 120 -9.78 6.32 -0.02
C LEU A 120 -10.56 5.32 -0.89
N ILE A 121 -9.94 4.21 -1.27
CA ILE A 121 -10.60 3.10 -1.98
C ILE A 121 -11.74 2.51 -1.11
N ALA A 122 -11.50 2.36 0.19
CA ALA A 122 -12.51 1.84 1.12
C ALA A 122 -13.78 2.70 1.17
N LEU A 123 -13.66 4.03 1.06
CA LEU A 123 -14.81 4.95 0.99
C LEU A 123 -15.70 4.70 -0.24
N LYS A 124 -15.14 4.19 -1.33
CA LYS A 124 -15.85 3.92 -2.60
C LYS A 124 -16.22 2.44 -2.78
N ARG A 125 -15.87 1.59 -1.84
CA ARG A 125 -16.07 0.14 -1.87
C ARG A 125 -17.49 -0.29 -2.18
N ASN A 126 -18.50 0.41 -1.64
CA ASN A 126 -19.92 0.09 -1.82
C ASN A 126 -20.63 1.01 -2.80
N SER A 127 -19.98 2.03 -3.30
CA SER A 127 -20.57 3.07 -4.17
C SER A 127 -19.63 3.38 -5.33
N PRO A 128 -19.66 2.58 -6.41
CA PRO A 128 -18.86 2.88 -7.59
C PRO A 128 -19.28 4.22 -8.19
N LEU A 129 -18.38 4.82 -8.96
CA LEU A 129 -18.63 6.10 -9.62
C LEU A 129 -19.92 6.03 -10.47
N LYS A 130 -20.84 6.97 -10.27
CA LYS A 130 -22.13 7.01 -11.01
C LYS A 130 -21.93 6.98 -12.53
N ILE A 131 -20.91 7.66 -13.04
CA ILE A 131 -20.56 7.67 -14.48
C ILE A 131 -20.18 6.24 -14.92
N TRP A 132 -19.41 5.52 -14.11
CA TRP A 132 -18.95 4.16 -14.42
C TRP A 132 -20.12 3.18 -14.51
N SER A 133 -21.12 3.30 -13.62
CA SER A 133 -22.29 2.43 -13.62
C SER A 133 -23.19 2.58 -14.86
N LYS A 134 -23.03 3.68 -15.62
CA LYS A 134 -23.79 3.93 -16.87
C LYS A 134 -23.18 3.28 -18.11
N LEU A 135 -21.97 2.73 -18.02
CA LEU A 135 -21.32 2.08 -19.15
C LEU A 135 -22.11 0.84 -19.61
N PRO A 136 -22.10 0.54 -20.94
CA PRO A 136 -22.73 -0.65 -21.49
C PRO A 136 -22.16 -1.94 -20.90
N SER A 137 -22.98 -2.99 -20.78
CA SER A 137 -22.55 -4.29 -20.23
C SER A 137 -21.38 -4.92 -21.02
N LYS A 138 -21.30 -4.71 -22.33
CA LYS A 138 -20.17 -5.16 -23.16
C LYS A 138 -18.84 -4.53 -22.73
N VAL A 139 -18.85 -3.22 -22.42
CA VAL A 139 -17.66 -2.50 -21.92
C VAL A 139 -17.23 -3.05 -20.56
N HIS A 140 -18.19 -3.24 -19.64
CA HIS A 140 -17.89 -3.87 -18.34
C HIS A 140 -17.30 -5.27 -18.50
N SER A 141 -17.77 -6.07 -19.48
CA SER A 141 -17.23 -7.40 -19.74
C SER A 141 -15.73 -7.35 -20.08
N VAL A 142 -15.36 -6.50 -21.07
CA VAL A 142 -13.96 -6.33 -21.47
C VAL A 142 -13.09 -5.83 -20.31
N LEU A 143 -13.53 -4.79 -19.62
CA LEU A 143 -12.79 -4.21 -18.50
C LEU A 143 -12.63 -5.21 -17.35
N SER A 144 -13.64 -6.03 -17.08
CA SER A 144 -13.61 -7.08 -16.05
C SER A 144 -12.55 -8.16 -16.35
N MET A 145 -12.32 -8.49 -17.62
CA MET A 145 -11.29 -9.46 -18.04
C MET A 145 -9.86 -8.93 -17.83
N LEU A 146 -9.68 -7.61 -17.91
CA LEU A 146 -8.38 -6.97 -17.72
C LEU A 146 -8.00 -6.82 -16.24
N TRP A 147 -8.95 -6.93 -15.31
CA TRP A 147 -8.71 -6.73 -13.90
C TRP A 147 -7.59 -7.60 -13.30
N PRO A 148 -7.54 -8.93 -13.54
CA PRO A 148 -6.49 -9.77 -12.94
C PRO A 148 -5.10 -9.37 -13.40
N TRP A 149 -4.95 -8.99 -14.67
CA TRP A 149 -3.67 -8.53 -15.23
C TRP A 149 -3.22 -7.21 -14.63
N SER A 150 -4.14 -6.23 -14.55
CA SER A 150 -3.87 -4.94 -13.91
C SER A 150 -3.52 -5.09 -12.44
N PHE A 151 -4.24 -5.96 -11.70
CA PHE A 151 -3.96 -6.25 -10.32
C PHE A 151 -2.60 -6.94 -10.13
N GLY A 152 -2.28 -7.92 -10.99
CA GLY A 152 -0.99 -8.58 -11.00
C GLY A 152 0.16 -7.60 -11.26
N LEU A 153 0.05 -6.71 -12.25
CA LEU A 153 1.05 -5.68 -12.53
C LEU A 153 1.20 -4.69 -11.36
N CYS A 154 0.09 -4.28 -10.74
CA CYS A 154 0.12 -3.43 -9.56
C CYS A 154 0.91 -4.10 -8.41
N LEU A 155 0.64 -5.37 -8.13
CA LEU A 155 1.36 -6.14 -7.10
C LEU A 155 2.84 -6.32 -7.44
N ILE A 156 3.15 -6.67 -8.70
CA ILE A 156 4.54 -6.81 -9.15
C ILE A 156 5.27 -5.48 -8.96
N GLY A 157 4.67 -4.34 -9.31
CA GLY A 157 5.26 -3.02 -9.08
C GLY A 157 5.62 -2.79 -7.60
N TRP A 158 4.70 -3.07 -6.68
CA TRP A 158 4.94 -2.92 -5.24
C TRP A 158 5.97 -3.91 -4.70
N LEU A 159 5.91 -5.18 -5.12
CA LEU A 159 6.90 -6.19 -4.72
C LEU A 159 8.29 -5.93 -5.32
N MET A 160 8.36 -5.28 -6.47
CA MET A 160 9.63 -4.84 -7.05
C MET A 160 10.21 -3.63 -6.32
N LEU A 161 9.39 -2.73 -5.76
CA LEU A 161 9.88 -1.67 -4.88
C LEU A 161 10.50 -2.25 -3.61
N PHE A 162 9.80 -3.21 -3.01
CA PHE A 162 10.29 -3.94 -1.84
C PHE A 162 9.70 -5.35 -1.81
N PRO A 163 10.55 -6.40 -1.74
CA PRO A 163 12.03 -6.43 -1.65
C PRO A 163 12.73 -6.57 -3.02
N GLY A 164 12.00 -6.50 -4.14
CA GLY A 164 12.50 -6.93 -5.45
C GLY A 164 13.74 -6.17 -5.93
N ALA A 165 13.72 -4.83 -5.91
CA ALA A 165 14.86 -4.02 -6.35
C ALA A 165 16.11 -4.31 -5.49
N ALA A 166 15.94 -4.38 -4.18
CA ALA A 166 17.01 -4.70 -3.25
C ALA A 166 17.61 -6.09 -3.51
N LEU A 167 16.79 -7.11 -3.76
CA LEU A 167 17.25 -8.46 -4.11
C LEU A 167 18.04 -8.46 -5.43
N ILE A 168 17.56 -7.74 -6.45
CA ILE A 168 18.26 -7.65 -7.75
C ILE A 168 19.64 -7.03 -7.53
N VAL A 169 19.73 -5.91 -6.82
CA VAL A 169 21.03 -5.26 -6.54
C VAL A 169 21.95 -6.21 -5.77
N PHE A 170 21.46 -6.85 -4.72
CA PHE A 170 22.23 -7.76 -3.88
C PHE A 170 22.83 -8.92 -4.68
N PHE A 171 22.07 -9.55 -5.58
CA PHE A 171 22.53 -10.71 -6.33
C PHE A 171 23.29 -10.38 -7.62
N THR A 172 23.05 -9.23 -8.23
CA THR A 172 23.60 -8.90 -9.55
C THR A 172 24.61 -7.74 -9.53
N GLY A 173 24.66 -6.96 -8.43
CA GLY A 173 25.42 -5.73 -8.36
C GLY A 173 24.92 -4.64 -9.34
N MET A 174 23.72 -4.80 -9.90
CA MET A 174 23.14 -3.85 -10.86
C MET A 174 22.69 -2.58 -10.11
N ASP A 175 23.42 -1.49 -10.25
CA ASP A 175 23.05 -0.17 -9.75
C ASP A 175 22.45 0.67 -10.89
N SER A 176 21.13 0.80 -10.91
CA SER A 176 20.42 1.58 -11.93
C SER A 176 19.19 2.26 -11.34
N ALA A 177 19.07 3.57 -11.49
CA ALA A 177 17.88 4.33 -11.11
C ALA A 177 16.58 3.78 -11.73
N LEU A 178 16.67 3.09 -12.87
CA LEU A 178 15.51 2.46 -13.51
C LEU A 178 14.90 1.35 -12.66
N LEU A 179 15.70 0.66 -11.81
CA LEU A 179 15.20 -0.35 -10.89
C LEU A 179 14.24 0.22 -9.84
N MET A 180 14.29 1.54 -9.59
CA MET A 180 13.34 2.22 -8.71
C MET A 180 12.24 2.94 -9.48
N ILE A 181 12.58 3.66 -10.55
CA ILE A 181 11.64 4.50 -11.29
C ILE A 181 10.56 3.65 -11.96
N ILE A 182 10.92 2.54 -12.62
CA ILE A 182 9.96 1.68 -13.32
C ILE A 182 8.94 1.06 -12.34
N PRO A 183 9.34 0.41 -11.24
CA PRO A 183 8.40 -0.09 -10.24
C PRO A 183 7.51 1.01 -9.64
N ILE A 184 8.02 2.21 -9.35
CA ILE A 184 7.21 3.33 -8.84
C ILE A 184 6.09 3.67 -9.83
N ILE A 185 6.40 3.83 -11.11
CA ILE A 185 5.42 4.16 -12.14
C ILE A 185 4.37 3.04 -12.25
N ILE A 186 4.80 1.78 -12.24
CA ILE A 186 3.90 0.62 -12.30
C ILE A 186 3.04 0.53 -11.03
N ALA A 187 3.65 0.59 -9.85
CA ALA A 187 2.98 0.45 -8.57
C ALA A 187 1.86 1.49 -8.41
N PHE A 188 2.18 2.76 -8.56
CA PHE A 188 1.22 3.86 -8.38
C PHE A 188 0.27 4.02 -9.58
N GLY A 189 0.78 3.87 -10.80
CA GLY A 189 -0.02 4.03 -12.03
C GLY A 189 -1.12 2.97 -12.17
N PHE A 190 -0.85 1.74 -11.74
CA PHE A 190 -1.84 0.67 -11.83
C PHE A 190 -2.89 0.67 -10.70
N ILE A 191 -2.72 1.40 -9.60
CA ILE A 191 -3.76 1.49 -8.56
C ILE A 191 -5.09 2.02 -9.12
N PRO A 192 -5.15 3.23 -9.73
CA PRO A 192 -6.42 3.76 -10.26
C PRO A 192 -6.98 2.90 -11.39
N ILE A 193 -6.13 2.34 -12.26
CA ILE A 193 -6.56 1.45 -13.33
C ILE A 193 -7.22 0.20 -12.73
N THR A 194 -6.55 -0.47 -11.81
CA THR A 194 -7.07 -1.68 -11.15
C THR A 194 -8.37 -1.41 -10.40
N LEU A 195 -8.51 -0.25 -9.75
CA LEU A 195 -9.74 0.16 -9.07
C LEU A 195 -10.90 0.30 -10.05
N LEU A 196 -10.71 1.00 -11.16
CA LEU A 196 -11.73 1.19 -12.20
C LEU A 196 -12.15 -0.12 -12.87
N LEU A 197 -11.19 -0.98 -13.19
CA LEU A 197 -11.45 -2.33 -13.71
C LEU A 197 -12.18 -3.19 -12.67
N GLY A 198 -11.83 -3.04 -11.39
CA GLY A 198 -12.51 -3.69 -10.26
C GLY A 198 -13.97 -3.30 -10.13
N PHE A 199 -14.31 -2.02 -10.30
CA PHE A 199 -15.70 -1.58 -10.34
C PHE A 199 -16.51 -2.25 -11.45
N SER A 200 -15.92 -2.38 -12.65
CA SER A 200 -16.58 -3.09 -13.78
C SER A 200 -16.87 -4.54 -13.42
N ARG A 201 -15.89 -5.23 -12.82
CA ARG A 201 -16.04 -6.62 -12.41
C ARG A 201 -17.10 -6.80 -11.30
N ASP A 202 -17.14 -5.92 -10.33
CA ASP A 202 -18.12 -5.95 -9.26
C ASP A 202 -19.54 -5.64 -9.76
N ILE A 203 -19.70 -4.72 -10.75
CA ILE A 203 -20.99 -4.43 -11.39
C ILE A 203 -21.53 -5.65 -12.14
N LEU A 204 -20.69 -6.33 -12.93
CA LEU A 204 -21.10 -7.53 -13.65
C LEU A 204 -21.54 -8.65 -12.69
N LYS A 205 -20.78 -8.91 -11.63
CA LYS A 205 -21.12 -9.94 -10.64
C LYS A 205 -22.46 -9.67 -9.97
N ARG A 206 -22.78 -8.41 -9.65
CA ARG A 206 -24.09 -8.04 -9.09
C ARG A 206 -25.24 -8.29 -10.06
N LYS A 207 -25.01 -8.09 -11.36
CA LYS A 207 -26.03 -8.35 -12.40
C LYS A 207 -26.27 -9.84 -12.64
N SER A 208 -25.25 -10.68 -12.39
CA SER A 208 -25.34 -12.13 -12.58
C SER A 208 -25.83 -12.91 -11.33
N GLU A 209 -25.81 -12.29 -10.16
CA GLU A 209 -26.40 -12.89 -8.96
C GLU A 209 -27.93 -12.76 -9.07
N PRO A 210 -28.71 -13.88 -9.14
CA PRO A 210 -30.17 -13.81 -9.13
C PRO A 210 -30.60 -13.13 -7.84
N LEU A 211 -31.60 -12.23 -7.94
CA LEU A 211 -32.35 -11.70 -6.81
C LEU A 211 -32.94 -12.90 -6.07
N ASN A 212 -32.27 -13.39 -5.05
CA ASN A 212 -32.91 -14.29 -4.10
C ASN A 212 -33.97 -13.48 -3.34
N LEU A 213 -35.15 -13.40 -3.93
CA LEU A 213 -36.36 -12.97 -3.27
C LEU A 213 -36.74 -14.10 -2.32
N SER A 214 -36.29 -14.01 -1.08
CA SER A 214 -36.83 -14.75 0.05
C SER A 214 -37.36 -13.78 1.08
#